data_3f8694ff9766e138972f7475be554777
#
_entry.id   3f8694ff9766e138972f7475be554777
#
_cell.length_a   1.000
_cell.length_b   1.000
_cell.length_c   1.000
_cell.angle_alpha   90.00
_cell.angle_beta   90.00
_cell.angle_gamma   90.00
#
_symmetry.space_group_name_H-M   'P 1'
#
loop_
_entity.id
_entity.type
_entity.pdbx_description
1 polymer ?
#
loop_
_entity_poly.entity_id
_entity_poly.type
_entity_poly.pdbx_seq_one_letter_code
_entity_poly.pdbx_strand_id
1 'polypeptide(L)'
;MTHSIYENKEDYDNEQRIADMLAEKWKCQMLRQKKLSQFDFIAYRDNKPLAFLEFRKRNQKFNDYPTMIVSMTKLVAWHSSKAITGLPCFFVVEWEDAIGYTDLENFVIFGEFKISAKTHNRRNNFDDQEIISVLSTEHFKLI
;
A
#
# COMPACT_ATOMS: atom_id res chain seq x y z
N MET A 1 -0.08 -10.49 -17.37
CA MET A 1 0.69 -9.26 -17.42
C MET A 1 0.52 -8.47 -16.12
N THR A 2 1.56 -7.97 -15.62
CA THR A 2 1.53 -7.19 -14.39
C THR A 2 1.54 -5.72 -14.72
N HIS A 3 0.68 -5.00 -14.06
CA HIS A 3 0.56 -3.56 -14.30
C HIS A 3 1.80 -2.80 -13.84
N SER A 4 2.46 -3.29 -12.80
CA SER A 4 3.61 -2.60 -12.26
C SER A 4 4.76 -2.48 -13.25
N ILE A 5 4.86 -3.43 -14.19
CA ILE A 5 5.92 -3.40 -15.20
C ILE A 5 5.65 -2.28 -16.21
N TYR A 6 4.38 -1.95 -16.42
CA TYR A 6 3.96 -1.00 -17.45
C TYR A 6 3.33 0.23 -16.84
N GLU A 7 3.70 0.51 -15.61
CA GLU A 7 3.26 1.72 -14.94
C GLU A 7 3.66 2.91 -15.81
N ASN A 8 2.73 3.82 -16.05
CA ASN A 8 2.99 4.95 -16.91
C ASN A 8 3.80 6.01 -16.16
N LYS A 9 4.29 6.99 -16.93
CA LYS A 9 5.12 8.05 -16.37
C LYS A 9 4.36 8.87 -15.33
N GLU A 10 3.08 9.08 -15.56
CA GLU A 10 2.27 9.86 -14.63
C GLU A 10 2.18 9.18 -13.25
N ASP A 11 1.96 7.88 -13.23
CA ASP A 11 1.90 7.13 -11.98
C ASP A 11 3.26 7.15 -11.27
N TYR A 12 4.32 6.98 -12.04
CA TYR A 12 5.68 7.02 -11.51
C TYR A 12 5.97 8.38 -10.87
N ASP A 13 5.66 9.47 -11.58
CA ASP A 13 5.90 10.82 -11.10
C ASP A 13 5.05 11.13 -9.87
N ASN A 14 3.84 10.63 -9.85
CA ASN A 14 2.94 10.85 -8.72
C ASN A 14 3.45 10.15 -7.47
N GLU A 15 3.92 8.92 -7.60
CA GLU A 15 4.51 8.21 -6.47
C GLU A 15 5.74 8.93 -5.95
N GLN A 16 6.56 9.44 -6.87
CA GLN A 16 7.77 10.16 -6.46
C GLN A 16 7.43 11.43 -5.73
N ARG A 17 6.39 12.13 -6.18
CA ARG A 17 5.93 13.35 -5.51
C ARG A 17 5.50 13.08 -4.07
N ILE A 18 4.77 12.00 -3.88
CA ILE A 18 4.32 11.63 -2.53
C ILE A 18 5.50 11.19 -1.68
N ALA A 19 6.42 10.43 -2.27
CA ALA A 19 7.61 9.98 -1.54
C ALA A 19 8.45 11.19 -1.09
N ASP A 20 8.61 12.19 -1.96
CA ASP A 20 9.36 13.39 -1.63
C ASP A 20 8.70 14.16 -0.48
N MET A 21 7.38 14.26 -0.52
CA MET A 21 6.63 14.93 0.53
C MET A 21 6.78 14.21 1.88
N LEU A 22 6.69 12.90 1.88
CA LEU A 22 6.85 12.12 3.10
C LEU A 22 8.28 12.18 3.62
N ALA A 23 9.26 12.17 2.71
CA ALA A 23 10.67 12.27 3.09
C ALA A 23 10.93 13.56 3.86
N GLU A 24 10.36 14.67 3.38
CA GLU A 24 10.51 15.94 4.05
C GLU A 24 9.79 15.94 5.40
N LYS A 25 8.56 15.44 5.42
CA LYS A 25 7.75 15.44 6.63
C LYS A 25 8.35 14.54 7.70
N TRP A 26 8.85 13.39 7.33
CA TRP A 26 9.38 12.41 8.28
C TRP A 26 10.88 12.54 8.49
N LYS A 27 11.53 13.50 7.82
CA LYS A 27 12.97 13.75 7.96
C LYS A 27 13.79 12.52 7.65
N CYS A 28 13.54 11.94 6.47
CA CYS A 28 14.24 10.75 6.02
C CYS A 28 14.42 10.79 4.51
N GLN A 29 15.10 9.79 3.96
CA GLN A 29 15.24 9.61 2.52
C GLN A 29 14.36 8.47 2.08
N MET A 30 14.00 8.48 0.79
CA MET A 30 13.19 7.45 0.17
C MET A 30 13.96 6.81 -0.96
N LEU A 31 14.04 5.49 -0.93
CA LEU A 31 14.70 4.70 -1.98
C LEU A 31 13.64 3.92 -2.73
N ARG A 32 13.44 4.27 -4.00
CA ARG A 32 12.48 3.56 -4.84
C ARG A 32 12.99 2.16 -5.10
N GLN A 33 12.09 1.22 -4.98
CA GLN A 33 12.40 -0.18 -5.23
C GLN A 33 12.17 -0.54 -6.68
N LYS A 34 12.72 -1.67 -7.09
CA LYS A 34 12.51 -2.19 -8.44
C LYS A 34 11.04 -2.53 -8.63
N LYS A 35 10.58 -2.48 -9.87
CA LYS A 35 9.17 -2.65 -10.20
C LYS A 35 8.55 -3.94 -9.69
N LEU A 36 9.33 -5.00 -9.61
CA LEU A 36 8.82 -6.29 -9.17
C LEU A 36 9.06 -6.56 -7.69
N SER A 37 9.51 -5.56 -6.94
CA SER A 37 9.67 -5.68 -5.51
C SER A 37 8.32 -5.74 -4.82
N GLN A 38 8.32 -6.28 -3.60
CA GLN A 38 7.10 -6.39 -2.82
C GLN A 38 6.57 -5.03 -2.38
N PHE A 39 7.44 -4.04 -2.25
CA PHE A 39 7.07 -2.70 -1.80
C PHE A 39 7.67 -1.66 -2.74
N ASP A 40 7.04 -0.49 -2.77
CA ASP A 40 7.41 0.56 -3.71
C ASP A 40 8.63 1.36 -3.27
N PHE A 41 8.76 1.60 -1.97
CA PHE A 41 9.87 2.39 -1.44
C PHE A 41 10.35 1.84 -0.12
N ILE A 42 11.61 2.18 0.22
CA ILE A 42 12.16 2.01 1.55
C ILE A 42 12.49 3.40 2.08
N ALA A 43 12.00 3.70 3.28
CA ALA A 43 12.41 4.91 3.99
C ALA A 43 13.66 4.60 4.78
N TYR A 44 14.65 5.50 4.74
CA TYR A 44 15.89 5.28 5.47
C TYR A 44 16.46 6.61 5.98
N ARG A 45 17.34 6.51 6.96
CA ARG A 45 18.04 7.65 7.54
C ARG A 45 19.39 7.17 8.02
N ASP A 46 20.45 7.97 7.73
CA ASP A 46 21.81 7.63 8.15
C ASP A 46 22.20 6.20 7.73
N ASN A 47 21.83 5.85 6.50
CA ASN A 47 22.13 4.55 5.91
C ASN A 47 21.48 3.37 6.62
N LYS A 48 20.42 3.63 7.39
CA LYS A 48 19.66 2.59 8.08
C LYS A 48 18.23 2.57 7.59
N PRO A 49 17.71 1.39 7.22
CA PRO A 49 16.32 1.32 6.79
C PRO A 49 15.38 1.53 7.98
N LEU A 50 14.29 2.22 7.74
CA LEU A 50 13.31 2.55 8.77
C LEU A 50 11.98 1.87 8.53
N ALA A 51 11.56 1.76 7.28
CA ALA A 51 10.23 1.24 6.97
C ALA A 51 10.14 0.89 5.49
N PHE A 52 9.24 -0.04 5.17
CA PHE A 52 8.82 -0.28 3.80
C PHE A 52 7.54 0.49 3.54
N LEU A 53 7.32 0.92 2.29
CA LEU A 53 6.13 1.66 1.91
C LEU A 53 5.51 1.07 0.67
N GLU A 54 4.19 0.94 0.72
CA GLU A 54 3.36 0.53 -0.41
C GLU A 54 2.42 1.68 -0.71
N PHE A 55 2.39 2.12 -1.97
CA PHE A 55 1.55 3.25 -2.37
C PHE A 55 0.34 2.77 -3.15
N ARG A 56 -0.79 3.43 -2.94
CA ARG A 56 -2.00 3.15 -3.67
C ARG A 56 -2.72 4.45 -3.98
N LYS A 57 -3.20 4.59 -5.20
CA LYS A 57 -4.00 5.73 -5.59
C LYS A 57 -5.45 5.30 -5.75
N ARG A 58 -6.38 6.11 -5.25
CA ARG A 58 -7.80 5.90 -5.39
C ARG A 58 -8.44 7.10 -6.07
N ASN A 59 -9.31 6.83 -7.05
CA ASN A 59 -10.00 7.87 -7.78
C ASN A 59 -11.35 8.18 -7.13
N GLN A 60 -11.29 8.42 -5.83
CA GLN A 60 -12.46 8.72 -5.01
C GLN A 60 -12.01 9.56 -3.84
N LYS A 61 -12.97 10.20 -3.18
CA LYS A 61 -12.66 10.99 -2.00
C LYS A 61 -12.56 10.10 -0.79
N PHE A 62 -11.86 10.59 0.23
CA PHE A 62 -11.61 9.83 1.45
C PHE A 62 -12.90 9.31 2.09
N ASN A 63 -13.93 10.14 2.12
CA ASN A 63 -15.20 9.78 2.76
C ASN A 63 -16.18 9.05 1.87
N ASP A 64 -15.83 8.78 0.62
CA ASP A 64 -16.74 8.07 -0.30
C ASP A 64 -16.97 6.63 0.13
N TYR A 65 -15.94 5.99 0.69
CA TYR A 65 -16.04 4.63 1.17
C TYR A 65 -15.37 4.52 2.54
N PRO A 66 -15.97 3.78 3.46
CA PRO A 66 -15.46 3.70 4.82
C PRO A 66 -14.31 2.70 5.01
N THR A 67 -13.90 2.01 3.95
CA THR A 67 -12.92 0.94 4.10
C THR A 67 -11.89 0.96 2.97
N MET A 68 -10.74 0.34 3.27
CA MET A 68 -9.71 0.01 2.29
C MET A 68 -9.44 -1.47 2.34
N ILE A 69 -8.95 -2.01 1.24
CA ILE A 69 -8.77 -3.45 1.05
C ILE A 69 -7.33 -3.73 0.65
N VAL A 70 -6.75 -4.76 1.24
CA VAL A 70 -5.49 -5.32 0.75
C VAL A 70 -5.64 -6.81 0.56
N SER A 71 -4.86 -7.37 -0.36
CA SER A 71 -4.88 -8.81 -0.62
C SER A 71 -4.07 -9.55 0.44
N MET A 72 -4.39 -10.82 0.63
CA MET A 72 -3.62 -11.70 1.48
C MET A 72 -2.16 -11.76 1.03
N THR A 73 -1.93 -11.74 -0.28
CA THR A 73 -0.57 -11.74 -0.83
C THR A 73 0.27 -10.59 -0.27
N LYS A 74 -0.33 -9.40 -0.17
CA LYS A 74 0.39 -8.25 0.39
C LYS A 74 0.68 -8.46 1.86
N LEU A 75 -0.23 -9.05 2.59
CA LEU A 75 -0.03 -9.31 4.02
C LEU A 75 1.03 -10.38 4.26
N VAL A 76 1.14 -11.37 3.36
CA VAL A 76 2.22 -12.34 3.44
C VAL A 76 3.56 -11.65 3.26
N ALA A 77 3.65 -10.73 2.28
CA ALA A 77 4.86 -9.96 2.05
C ALA A 77 5.22 -9.12 3.29
N TRP A 78 4.22 -8.46 3.90
CA TRP A 78 4.41 -7.71 5.13
C TRP A 78 4.96 -8.60 6.24
N HIS A 79 4.33 -9.74 6.45
CA HIS A 79 4.72 -10.64 7.53
C HIS A 79 6.16 -11.12 7.36
N SER A 80 6.53 -11.55 6.16
CA SER A 80 7.87 -12.02 5.88
C SER A 80 8.91 -10.91 6.07
N SER A 81 8.64 -9.73 5.55
CA SER A 81 9.56 -8.61 5.64
C SER A 81 9.75 -8.17 7.08
N LYS A 82 8.68 -8.11 7.85
CA LYS A 82 8.75 -7.73 9.24
C LYS A 82 9.47 -8.78 10.08
N ALA A 83 9.24 -10.06 9.80
CA ALA A 83 9.91 -11.14 10.52
C ALA A 83 11.42 -11.11 10.30
N ILE A 84 11.85 -10.76 9.08
CA ILE A 84 13.27 -10.73 8.75
C ILE A 84 13.94 -9.45 9.24
N THR A 85 13.30 -8.30 9.07
CA THR A 85 13.93 -7.00 9.30
C THR A 85 13.48 -6.31 10.58
N GLY A 86 12.33 -6.68 11.12
CA GLY A 86 11.73 -5.98 12.25
C GLY A 86 11.12 -4.64 11.88
N LEU A 87 11.12 -4.27 10.59
CA LEU A 87 10.67 -2.95 10.18
C LEU A 87 9.18 -2.93 9.88
N PRO A 88 8.51 -1.80 10.14
CA PRO A 88 7.11 -1.64 9.77
C PRO A 88 6.96 -1.48 8.27
N CYS A 89 5.75 -1.76 7.79
CA CYS A 89 5.40 -1.58 6.39
C CYS A 89 4.17 -0.68 6.36
N PHE A 90 4.31 0.50 5.80
CA PHE A 90 3.22 1.46 5.75
C PHE A 90 2.52 1.41 4.42
N PHE A 91 1.20 1.42 4.47
CA PHE A 91 0.33 1.49 3.32
C PHE A 91 -0.12 2.94 3.17
N VAL A 92 0.32 3.58 2.11
CA VAL A 92 0.06 5.00 1.86
C VAL A 92 -0.96 5.09 0.74
N VAL A 93 -2.05 5.79 1.00
CA VAL A 93 -3.13 5.94 0.02
C VAL A 93 -3.32 7.41 -0.30
N GLU A 94 -3.40 7.69 -1.58
CA GLU A 94 -3.79 9.00 -2.06
C GLU A 94 -5.22 8.93 -2.59
N TRP A 95 -6.13 9.60 -1.90
CA TRP A 95 -7.48 9.86 -2.38
C TRP A 95 -7.48 11.17 -3.14
N GLU A 96 -8.59 11.52 -3.76
CA GLU A 96 -8.68 12.77 -4.51
C GLU A 96 -8.50 14.00 -3.62
N ASP A 97 -8.91 13.90 -2.37
CA ASP A 97 -8.92 15.03 -1.44
C ASP A 97 -8.04 14.86 -0.22
N ALA A 98 -7.28 13.77 -0.13
CA ALA A 98 -6.49 13.50 1.07
C ALA A 98 -5.40 12.48 0.79
N ILE A 99 -4.36 12.51 1.62
CA ILE A 99 -3.34 11.47 1.64
C ILE A 99 -3.26 10.97 3.08
N GLY A 100 -3.21 9.65 3.23
CA GLY A 100 -3.12 9.06 4.56
C GLY A 100 -2.29 7.78 4.52
N TYR A 101 -1.97 7.28 5.70
CA TYR A 101 -1.21 6.05 5.81
C TYR A 101 -1.64 5.25 7.03
N THR A 102 -1.38 3.96 6.97
CA THR A 102 -1.59 3.07 8.11
C THR A 102 -0.53 1.97 8.04
N ASP A 103 -0.21 1.38 9.18
CA ASP A 103 0.66 0.21 9.20
C ASP A 103 -0.13 -0.99 8.66
N LEU A 104 0.48 -1.77 7.77
CA LEU A 104 -0.17 -2.97 7.23
C LEU A 104 -0.57 -3.95 8.34
N GLU A 105 0.10 -3.89 9.47
CA GLU A 105 -0.26 -4.71 10.63
C GLU A 105 -1.71 -4.49 11.04
N ASN A 106 -2.24 -3.29 10.85
CA ASN A 106 -3.62 -2.98 11.24
C ASN A 106 -4.63 -3.79 10.44
N PHE A 107 -4.29 -4.19 9.22
CA PHE A 107 -5.16 -5.04 8.42
C PHE A 107 -5.27 -6.45 9.02
N VAL A 108 -4.26 -6.88 9.76
CA VAL A 108 -4.28 -8.18 10.43
C VAL A 108 -5.00 -8.08 11.78
N ILE A 109 -4.71 -7.02 12.55
CA ILE A 109 -5.23 -6.87 13.90
C ILE A 109 -6.70 -6.46 13.89
N PHE A 110 -7.06 -5.50 13.05
CA PHE A 110 -8.39 -4.89 13.05
C PHE A 110 -9.21 -5.18 11.80
N GLY A 111 -8.57 -5.70 10.76
CA GLY A 111 -9.24 -5.96 9.50
C GLY A 111 -10.14 -7.17 9.57
N GLU A 112 -11.13 -7.20 8.67
CA GLU A 112 -12.02 -8.33 8.52
C GLU A 112 -11.60 -9.11 7.29
N PHE A 113 -11.35 -10.41 7.44
CA PHE A 113 -10.96 -11.26 6.32
C PHE A 113 -12.19 -11.78 5.59
N LYS A 114 -12.15 -11.66 4.28
CA LYS A 114 -13.25 -12.07 3.40
C LYS A 114 -12.70 -12.68 2.13
N ILE A 115 -13.57 -13.40 1.43
CA ILE A 115 -13.28 -13.80 0.05
C ILE A 115 -13.69 -12.60 -0.83
N SER A 116 -12.79 -12.18 -1.71
CA SER A 116 -13.08 -11.05 -2.58
C SER A 116 -14.24 -11.37 -3.50
N ALA A 117 -15.08 -10.36 -3.72
CA ALA A 117 -16.18 -10.53 -4.66
C ALA A 117 -15.63 -10.55 -6.08
N LYS A 118 -16.23 -11.37 -6.92
CA LYS A 118 -15.90 -11.38 -8.33
C LYS A 118 -16.34 -10.08 -8.96
N THR A 119 -15.49 -9.51 -9.78
CA THR A 119 -15.91 -8.37 -10.54
C THR A 119 -16.65 -8.84 -11.78
N HIS A 120 -17.64 -8.08 -12.16
CA HIS A 120 -18.55 -8.46 -13.23
C HIS A 120 -17.90 -8.53 -14.60
N ASN A 121 -16.81 -7.87 -14.81
CA ASN A 121 -16.15 -7.89 -16.11
C ASN A 121 -15.01 -8.89 -16.18
N ARG A 122 -14.86 -9.72 -15.18
CA ARG A 122 -13.86 -10.78 -15.19
C ARG A 122 -14.46 -12.05 -15.73
N ARG A 123 -13.61 -12.88 -16.29
CA ARG A 123 -14.03 -14.19 -16.65
C ARG A 123 -14.35 -14.97 -15.38
N ASN A 124 -15.18 -15.95 -15.53
CA ASN A 124 -15.52 -16.83 -14.45
C ASN A 124 -14.33 -17.76 -14.17
N ASN A 125 -13.45 -17.34 -13.29
CA ASN A 125 -12.18 -17.97 -13.04
C ASN A 125 -11.95 -18.03 -11.55
N PHE A 126 -11.55 -19.20 -11.05
CA PHE A 126 -11.27 -19.37 -9.63
C PHE A 126 -10.12 -18.50 -9.16
N ASP A 127 -9.16 -18.24 -10.05
CA ASP A 127 -7.98 -17.41 -9.71
C ASP A 127 -8.33 -15.97 -9.42
N ASP A 128 -9.55 -15.55 -9.79
CA ASP A 128 -9.98 -14.17 -9.54
C ASP A 128 -10.42 -13.97 -8.10
N GLN A 129 -10.59 -15.03 -7.34
CA GLN A 129 -11.04 -14.93 -5.95
C GLN A 129 -9.88 -15.18 -5.02
N GLU A 130 -9.76 -14.34 -4.00
CA GLU A 130 -8.68 -14.44 -3.03
C GLU A 130 -9.17 -13.96 -1.69
N ILE A 131 -8.40 -14.27 -0.68
CA ILE A 131 -8.65 -13.72 0.66
C ILE A 131 -8.16 -12.29 0.68
N ILE A 132 -9.00 -11.39 1.18
CA ILE A 132 -8.66 -9.98 1.36
C ILE A 132 -8.91 -9.61 2.81
N SER A 133 -8.27 -8.52 3.25
CA SER A 133 -8.57 -7.90 4.53
C SER A 133 -9.18 -6.54 4.28
N VAL A 134 -10.27 -6.25 4.95
CA VAL A 134 -11.02 -5.00 4.82
C VAL A 134 -10.84 -4.22 6.11
N LEU A 135 -10.27 -3.02 6.02
CA LEU A 135 -9.95 -2.19 7.17
C LEU A 135 -10.70 -0.87 7.10
N SER A 136 -11.27 -0.45 8.23
CA SER A 136 -11.92 0.85 8.32
C SER A 136 -10.90 1.97 8.10
N THR A 137 -11.29 2.99 7.34
CA THR A 137 -10.42 4.14 7.08
C THR A 137 -10.13 4.96 8.33
N GLU A 138 -10.85 4.73 9.43
CA GLU A 138 -10.54 5.41 10.70
C GLU A 138 -9.15 5.04 11.22
N HIS A 139 -8.58 3.93 10.76
CA HIS A 139 -7.23 3.52 11.14
C HIS A 139 -6.14 4.21 10.34
N PHE A 140 -6.52 5.04 9.38
CA PHE A 140 -5.55 5.80 8.59
C PHE A 140 -5.30 7.15 9.25
N LYS A 141 -4.04 7.54 9.28
CA LYS A 141 -3.65 8.87 9.72
C LYS A 141 -3.50 9.75 8.50
N LEU A 142 -4.27 10.83 8.44
CA LEU A 142 -4.17 11.77 7.32
C LEU A 142 -2.96 12.67 7.50
N ILE A 143 -2.34 13.00 6.39
CA ILE A 143 -1.14 13.84 6.37
C ILE A 143 -1.52 15.29 6.07
#